data_c28246b8f0a4ed2bf7b11540b2db7920
#
_entry.id   c28246b8f0a4ed2bf7b11540b2db7920
#
_cell.length_a   1.000
_cell.length_b   1.000
_cell.length_c   1.000
_cell.angle_alpha   90.00
_cell.angle_beta   90.00
_cell.angle_gamma   90.00
#
_symmetry.space_group_name_H-M   'P 1'
#
loop_
_entity.id
_entity.type
_entity.pdbx_description
1 polymer ?
#
loop_
_entity_poly.entity_id
_entity_poly.type
_entity_poly.pdbx_seq_one_letter_code
_entity_poly.pdbx_strand_id
1 'polypeptide(L)'
;MTENSTMTQNGTVTQNSTTAAVGGLSVSAEGEAPARQVDEERLGALLGQVVGDLGGAVSVPLVLLGDRLGLFTTLSTAGAVTAGELAELTGLSERYLQEWLLAMAASSYVDYVGDGRYELSPEQAALLVDEDSPAYVVGGFQNMSAAVRSLDRLTQAFRTGAGMGWHEHHPDMFEGTERFFRPGYLANLTSLWIPALTGLEERLEHGARVADVGCGLGASTRILAERYPSTTLVGIDYHEASILLAREKAAATGLSHRVTFEVAGAQNLTGDYDFVTLFDCLHDMPDPLAALQAVRASLRDDGWVMLVEPVSGDAIEDTLNPVGRLFAGASVFICLPSGLSADPAVGLGNQAGPARTLALAQQAGFSRAREAVRAPFNVIYELRP
;
A
#
# COMPACT_ATOMS: atom_id res chain seq x y z
N MET A 1 1.65 -74.41 -4.20
CA MET A 1 1.70 -75.19 -2.95
C MET A 1 1.32 -74.22 -1.87
N THR A 2 0.03 -74.27 -1.57
CA THR A 2 -0.57 -74.68 -0.27
C THR A 2 -0.41 -73.56 0.78
N GLU A 3 -1.44 -72.93 1.04
CA GLU A 3 -2.61 -73.10 1.93
C GLU A 3 -2.47 -72.31 3.21
N ASN A 4 -3.37 -71.38 3.42
CA ASN A 4 -4.50 -71.40 4.40
C ASN A 4 -4.10 -71.25 5.88
N SER A 5 -4.55 -70.26 6.62
CA SER A 5 -5.78 -70.38 7.39
C SER A 5 -5.87 -69.26 8.46
N THR A 6 -6.92 -68.53 8.43
CA THR A 6 -7.80 -67.98 9.52
C THR A 6 -7.29 -68.03 10.98
N MET A 7 -7.41 -66.91 11.72
CA MET A 7 -8.45 -66.71 12.74
C MET A 7 -8.36 -65.33 13.47
N THR A 8 -9.47 -64.77 13.59
CA THR A 8 -9.96 -63.69 14.47
C THR A 8 -9.44 -63.69 15.88
N GLN A 9 -9.08 -62.47 16.43
CA GLN A 9 -9.50 -62.13 17.78
C GLN A 9 -9.62 -60.60 17.96
N ASN A 10 -10.76 -60.21 18.50
CA ASN A 10 -11.15 -58.89 18.96
C ASN A 10 -10.19 -58.38 20.06
N GLY A 11 -9.66 -57.17 19.86
CA GLY A 11 -8.99 -56.41 20.89
C GLY A 11 -9.54 -54.97 20.93
N THR A 12 -10.45 -54.74 21.85
CA THR A 12 -10.99 -53.43 22.18
C THR A 12 -9.89 -52.57 22.79
N VAL A 13 -9.42 -51.58 22.07
CA VAL A 13 -8.54 -50.52 22.59
C VAL A 13 -9.42 -49.37 23.04
N THR A 14 -9.57 -49.25 24.35
CA THR A 14 -10.14 -48.06 25.01
C THR A 14 -9.16 -46.88 24.85
N GLN A 15 -9.48 -45.93 24.02
CA GLN A 15 -8.80 -44.62 24.02
C GLN A 15 -9.38 -43.76 25.14
N ASN A 16 -8.56 -43.52 26.17
CA ASN A 16 -8.79 -42.49 27.15
C ASN A 16 -8.54 -41.13 26.50
N SER A 17 -9.61 -40.41 26.12
CA SER A 17 -9.55 -39.01 25.77
C SER A 17 -9.68 -38.15 27.04
N THR A 18 -8.58 -37.55 27.43
CA THR A 18 -8.57 -36.49 28.44
C THR A 18 -9.06 -35.21 27.79
N THR A 19 -10.32 -34.91 27.91
CA THR A 19 -10.91 -33.60 27.55
C THR A 19 -10.60 -32.61 28.66
N ALA A 20 -9.76 -31.64 28.38
CA ALA A 20 -9.63 -30.44 29.18
C ALA A 20 -10.92 -29.59 29.04
N ALA A 21 -11.60 -29.37 30.15
CA ALA A 21 -12.81 -28.57 30.23
C ALA A 21 -12.45 -27.08 29.98
N VAL A 22 -12.86 -26.56 28.86
CA VAL A 22 -13.01 -25.11 28.64
C VAL A 22 -14.40 -24.71 29.09
N GLY A 23 -14.48 -23.70 29.95
CA GLY A 23 -15.66 -23.27 30.68
C GLY A 23 -16.90 -23.11 29.80
N GLY A 24 -18.01 -23.70 30.28
CA GLY A 24 -19.27 -23.78 29.60
C GLY A 24 -19.98 -22.43 29.46
N LEU A 25 -20.17 -22.02 28.21
CA LEU A 25 -21.34 -21.26 27.84
C LEU A 25 -22.38 -22.28 27.37
N SER A 26 -23.36 -22.56 28.25
CA SER A 26 -24.52 -23.33 27.87
C SER A 26 -25.37 -22.48 26.94
N VAL A 27 -25.27 -22.70 25.66
CA VAL A 27 -26.25 -22.24 24.68
C VAL A 27 -27.44 -23.17 24.82
N SER A 28 -28.50 -22.70 25.44
CA SER A 28 -29.79 -23.38 25.42
C SER A 28 -30.26 -23.50 24.00
N ALA A 29 -30.39 -24.75 23.52
CA ALA A 29 -31.03 -25.07 22.25
C ALA A 29 -32.55 -24.84 22.39
N GLU A 30 -33.00 -23.64 22.12
CA GLU A 30 -34.43 -23.35 21.92
C GLU A 30 -34.59 -22.60 20.58
N GLY A 31 -35.27 -23.27 19.65
CA GLY A 31 -35.80 -22.71 18.42
C GLY A 31 -34.82 -22.84 17.22
N GLU A 32 -35.09 -23.81 16.36
CA GLU A 32 -34.61 -23.74 14.97
C GLU A 32 -35.06 -22.38 14.41
N ALA A 33 -34.10 -21.47 14.20
CA ALA A 33 -34.38 -20.24 13.48
C ALA A 33 -34.97 -20.62 12.11
N PRO A 34 -36.08 -20.01 11.68
CA PRO A 34 -36.69 -20.35 10.40
C PRO A 34 -35.62 -20.24 9.31
N ALA A 35 -35.50 -21.28 8.46
CA ALA A 35 -34.56 -21.28 7.35
C ALA A 35 -34.71 -19.96 6.58
N ARG A 36 -33.68 -19.11 6.60
CA ARG A 36 -33.72 -17.82 5.90
C ARG A 36 -33.92 -18.12 4.43
N GLN A 37 -35.04 -17.68 3.90
CA GLN A 37 -35.33 -17.83 2.48
C GLN A 37 -34.34 -16.99 1.68
N VAL A 38 -33.79 -17.54 0.61
CA VAL A 38 -32.86 -16.82 -0.28
C VAL A 38 -33.68 -15.76 -1.03
N ASP A 39 -33.21 -14.54 -1.00
CA ASP A 39 -33.71 -13.46 -1.84
C ASP A 39 -32.97 -13.52 -3.19
N GLU A 40 -33.68 -13.91 -4.22
CA GLU A 40 -33.12 -14.14 -5.56
C GLU A 40 -32.61 -12.84 -6.22
N GLU A 41 -33.22 -11.70 -5.98
CA GLU A 41 -32.76 -10.40 -6.49
C GLU A 41 -31.42 -10.02 -5.84
N ARG A 42 -31.35 -10.14 -4.54
CA ARG A 42 -30.10 -9.90 -3.78
C ARG A 42 -29.00 -10.88 -4.18
N LEU A 43 -29.33 -12.16 -4.40
CA LEU A 43 -28.38 -13.15 -4.88
C LEU A 43 -27.84 -12.78 -6.26
N GLY A 44 -28.71 -12.35 -7.17
CA GLY A 44 -28.32 -11.88 -8.51
C GLY A 44 -27.36 -10.69 -8.44
N ALA A 45 -27.63 -9.71 -7.59
CA ALA A 45 -26.76 -8.55 -7.37
C ALA A 45 -25.39 -8.96 -6.83
N LEU A 46 -25.35 -9.87 -5.84
CA LEU A 46 -24.09 -10.39 -5.27
C LEU A 46 -23.28 -11.17 -6.30
N LEU A 47 -23.93 -11.97 -7.15
CA LEU A 47 -23.24 -12.69 -8.24
C LEU A 47 -22.63 -11.72 -9.25
N GLY A 48 -23.33 -10.64 -9.62
CA GLY A 48 -22.78 -9.58 -10.46
C GLY A 48 -21.53 -8.93 -9.86
N GLN A 49 -21.57 -8.63 -8.57
CA GLN A 49 -20.41 -8.11 -7.84
C GLN A 49 -19.24 -9.09 -7.87
N VAL A 50 -19.47 -10.37 -7.56
CA VAL A 50 -18.42 -11.41 -7.56
C VAL A 50 -17.78 -11.57 -8.94
N VAL A 51 -18.58 -11.54 -10.03
CA VAL A 51 -18.03 -11.59 -11.40
C VAL A 51 -17.15 -10.39 -11.69
N GLY A 52 -17.56 -9.18 -11.27
CA GLY A 52 -16.74 -7.97 -11.37
C GLY A 52 -15.43 -8.08 -10.59
N ASP A 53 -15.48 -8.60 -9.37
CA ASP A 53 -14.30 -8.79 -8.51
C ASP A 53 -13.32 -9.82 -9.10
N LEU A 54 -13.81 -10.92 -9.65
CA LEU A 54 -12.99 -11.92 -10.34
C LEU A 54 -12.36 -11.33 -11.61
N GLY A 55 -13.11 -10.54 -12.37
CA GLY A 55 -12.60 -9.80 -13.53
C GLY A 55 -11.48 -8.83 -13.14
N GLY A 56 -11.68 -8.05 -12.07
CA GLY A 56 -10.65 -7.16 -11.52
C GLY A 56 -9.40 -7.92 -11.07
N ALA A 57 -9.56 -9.06 -10.40
CA ALA A 57 -8.44 -9.89 -9.96
C ALA A 57 -7.59 -10.40 -11.13
N VAL A 58 -8.22 -10.79 -12.26
CA VAL A 58 -7.50 -11.20 -13.47
C VAL A 58 -6.87 -9.99 -14.18
N SER A 59 -7.48 -8.82 -14.11
CA SER A 59 -6.94 -7.60 -14.73
C SER A 59 -5.61 -7.18 -14.10
N VAL A 60 -5.39 -7.41 -12.79
CA VAL A 60 -4.15 -7.04 -12.10
C VAL A 60 -2.90 -7.57 -12.80
N PRO A 61 -2.70 -8.89 -12.99
CA PRO A 61 -1.52 -9.40 -13.68
C PRO A 61 -1.48 -9.02 -15.17
N LEU A 62 -2.61 -8.79 -15.83
CA LEU A 62 -2.66 -8.43 -17.23
C LEU A 62 -2.22 -6.97 -17.46
N VAL A 63 -2.57 -6.05 -16.56
CA VAL A 63 -2.03 -4.67 -16.58
C VAL A 63 -0.52 -4.68 -16.39
N LEU A 64 -0.01 -5.45 -15.42
CA LEU A 64 1.44 -5.57 -15.22
C LEU A 64 2.16 -6.22 -16.40
N LEU A 65 1.53 -7.16 -17.07
CA LEU A 65 2.07 -7.75 -18.29
C LEU A 65 2.20 -6.68 -19.38
N GLY A 66 1.17 -5.86 -19.57
CA GLY A 66 1.17 -4.74 -20.51
C GLY A 66 2.24 -3.69 -20.19
N ASP A 67 2.40 -3.33 -18.93
CA ASP A 67 3.43 -2.42 -18.44
C ASP A 67 4.84 -2.98 -18.70
N ARG A 68 5.15 -4.19 -18.27
CA ARG A 68 6.45 -4.85 -18.44
C ARG A 68 6.85 -5.08 -19.89
N LEU A 69 5.90 -5.29 -20.77
CA LEU A 69 6.12 -5.49 -22.21
C LEU A 69 6.06 -4.19 -23.01
N GLY A 70 5.81 -3.04 -22.37
CA GLY A 70 5.69 -1.74 -23.03
C GLY A 70 4.48 -1.62 -23.95
N LEU A 71 3.44 -2.43 -23.76
CA LEU A 71 2.27 -2.47 -24.65
C LEU A 71 1.45 -1.20 -24.57
N PHE A 72 1.22 -0.66 -23.37
CA PHE A 72 0.52 0.61 -23.19
C PHE A 72 1.30 1.78 -23.81
N THR A 73 2.62 1.82 -23.61
CA THR A 73 3.50 2.84 -24.21
C THR A 73 3.46 2.76 -25.73
N THR A 74 3.49 1.55 -26.31
CA THR A 74 3.37 1.37 -27.76
C THR A 74 2.01 1.84 -28.27
N LEU A 75 0.92 1.44 -27.62
CA LEU A 75 -0.44 1.86 -28.00
C LEU A 75 -0.62 3.38 -27.89
N SER A 76 -0.05 4.04 -26.88
CA SER A 76 -0.19 5.50 -26.69
C SER A 76 0.42 6.32 -27.84
N THR A 77 1.33 5.73 -28.61
CA THR A 77 2.03 6.39 -29.73
C THR A 77 1.59 5.90 -31.11
N ALA A 78 1.05 4.68 -31.20
CA ALA A 78 0.71 4.04 -32.47
C ALA A 78 -0.66 4.47 -33.02
N GLY A 79 -1.55 5.02 -32.17
CA GLY A 79 -2.96 5.22 -32.52
C GLY A 79 -3.72 3.89 -32.61
N ALA A 80 -4.81 3.87 -33.39
CA ALA A 80 -5.64 2.67 -33.53
C ALA A 80 -4.94 1.58 -34.35
N VAL A 81 -4.64 0.44 -33.72
CA VAL A 81 -3.91 -0.69 -34.34
C VAL A 81 -4.66 -2.01 -34.17
N THR A 82 -4.45 -2.95 -35.08
CA THR A 82 -4.84 -4.35 -34.94
C THR A 82 -3.83 -5.12 -34.09
N ALA A 83 -4.17 -6.32 -33.63
CA ALA A 83 -3.24 -7.19 -32.93
C ALA A 83 -2.02 -7.57 -33.79
N GLY A 84 -2.21 -7.74 -35.10
CA GLY A 84 -1.12 -8.00 -36.05
C GLY A 84 -0.16 -6.81 -36.18
N GLU A 85 -0.68 -5.61 -36.34
CA GLU A 85 0.13 -4.37 -36.38
C GLU A 85 0.87 -4.16 -35.06
N LEU A 86 0.22 -4.42 -33.90
CA LEU A 86 0.89 -4.36 -32.58
C LEU A 86 1.99 -5.43 -32.46
N ALA A 87 1.77 -6.62 -33.01
CA ALA A 87 2.79 -7.68 -33.04
C ALA A 87 4.02 -7.27 -33.86
N GLU A 88 3.82 -6.61 -35.01
CA GLU A 88 4.90 -6.07 -35.82
C GLU A 88 5.69 -4.99 -35.07
N LEU A 89 5.01 -4.08 -34.37
CA LEU A 89 5.64 -2.99 -33.61
C LEU A 89 6.44 -3.49 -32.40
N THR A 90 5.98 -4.56 -31.74
CA THR A 90 6.56 -5.02 -30.48
C THR A 90 7.46 -6.26 -30.64
N GLY A 91 7.35 -6.98 -31.75
CA GLY A 91 8.00 -8.28 -31.93
C GLY A 91 7.39 -9.42 -31.12
N LEU A 92 6.19 -9.23 -30.56
CA LEU A 92 5.51 -10.19 -29.70
C LEU A 92 4.56 -11.09 -30.51
N SER A 93 4.12 -12.19 -29.89
CA SER A 93 3.19 -13.12 -30.50
C SER A 93 1.81 -12.50 -30.70
N GLU A 94 1.35 -12.38 -31.95
CA GLU A 94 0.05 -11.86 -32.30
C GLU A 94 -1.08 -12.58 -31.56
N ARG A 95 -1.02 -13.92 -31.42
CA ARG A 95 -2.08 -14.70 -30.78
C ARG A 95 -2.25 -14.33 -29.29
N TYR A 96 -1.14 -14.06 -28.56
CA TYR A 96 -1.20 -13.56 -27.20
C TYR A 96 -1.71 -12.13 -27.13
N LEU A 97 -1.32 -11.28 -28.06
CA LEU A 97 -1.80 -9.90 -28.12
C LEU A 97 -3.29 -9.81 -28.41
N GLN A 98 -3.86 -10.70 -29.25
CA GLN A 98 -5.30 -10.79 -29.50
C GLN A 98 -6.08 -11.03 -28.19
N GLU A 99 -5.66 -12.01 -27.38
CA GLU A 99 -6.31 -12.28 -26.07
C GLU A 99 -6.11 -11.14 -25.07
N TRP A 100 -4.91 -10.58 -25.03
CA TRP A 100 -4.60 -9.50 -24.10
C TRP A 100 -5.41 -8.23 -24.43
N LEU A 101 -5.45 -7.82 -25.69
CA LEU A 101 -6.23 -6.67 -26.16
C LEU A 101 -7.74 -6.86 -25.86
N LEU A 102 -8.28 -8.06 -26.12
CA LEU A 102 -9.66 -8.37 -25.81
C LEU A 102 -9.94 -8.23 -24.31
N ALA A 103 -9.07 -8.76 -23.46
CA ALA A 103 -9.20 -8.67 -22.00
C ALA A 103 -9.09 -7.21 -21.51
N MET A 104 -8.16 -6.44 -22.06
CA MET A 104 -7.98 -5.02 -21.69
C MET A 104 -9.16 -4.17 -22.16
N ALA A 105 -9.71 -4.43 -23.35
CA ALA A 105 -10.90 -3.76 -23.84
C ALA A 105 -12.16 -4.11 -23.01
N ALA A 106 -12.33 -5.39 -22.65
CA ALA A 106 -13.42 -5.81 -21.78
C ALA A 106 -13.34 -5.19 -20.37
N SER A 107 -12.13 -4.77 -19.94
CA SER A 107 -11.87 -4.08 -18.68
C SER A 107 -11.81 -2.55 -18.81
N SER A 108 -12.05 -2.01 -20.00
CA SER A 108 -11.97 -0.57 -20.31
C SER A 108 -10.60 0.08 -20.09
N TYR A 109 -9.52 -0.72 -20.10
CA TYR A 109 -8.13 -0.22 -20.05
C TYR A 109 -7.57 0.10 -21.43
N VAL A 110 -8.22 -0.37 -22.49
CA VAL A 110 -7.93 -0.08 -23.90
C VAL A 110 -9.28 0.06 -24.61
N ASP A 111 -9.39 0.95 -25.59
CA ASP A 111 -10.61 1.11 -26.34
C ASP A 111 -10.63 0.23 -27.60
N TYR A 112 -11.74 -0.46 -27.85
CA TYR A 112 -12.01 -1.12 -29.11
C TYR A 112 -12.79 -0.18 -30.03
N VAL A 113 -12.17 0.25 -31.14
CA VAL A 113 -12.74 1.26 -32.03
C VAL A 113 -13.36 0.70 -33.33
N GLY A 114 -13.55 -0.61 -33.39
CA GLY A 114 -14.13 -1.31 -34.54
C GLY A 114 -13.07 -1.92 -35.47
N ASP A 115 -13.51 -2.74 -36.40
CA ASP A 115 -12.68 -3.37 -37.44
C ASP A 115 -11.41 -4.09 -36.92
N GLY A 116 -11.47 -4.67 -35.71
CA GLY A 116 -10.35 -5.35 -35.09
C GLY A 116 -9.26 -4.43 -34.56
N ARG A 117 -9.54 -3.11 -34.43
CA ARG A 117 -8.60 -2.09 -34.00
C ARG A 117 -8.83 -1.68 -32.55
N TYR A 118 -7.73 -1.39 -31.88
CA TYR A 118 -7.66 -0.98 -30.48
C TYR A 118 -6.79 0.27 -30.38
N GLU A 119 -7.14 1.17 -29.48
CA GLU A 119 -6.35 2.37 -29.18
C GLU A 119 -6.30 2.65 -27.68
N LEU A 120 -5.32 3.42 -27.27
CA LEU A 120 -5.21 3.94 -25.90
C LEU A 120 -5.59 5.43 -25.92
N SER A 121 -6.68 5.79 -25.23
CA SER A 121 -7.10 7.18 -25.10
C SER A 121 -6.10 8.00 -24.24
N PRO A 122 -6.10 9.33 -24.32
CA PRO A 122 -5.27 10.18 -23.48
C PRO A 122 -5.51 9.94 -21.97
N GLU A 123 -6.76 9.68 -21.58
CA GLU A 123 -7.15 9.37 -20.19
C GLU A 123 -6.55 8.03 -19.73
N GLN A 124 -6.61 7.01 -20.58
CA GLN A 124 -5.99 5.71 -20.30
C GLN A 124 -4.46 5.82 -20.27
N ALA A 125 -3.87 6.64 -21.14
CA ALA A 125 -2.43 6.90 -21.12
C ALA A 125 -1.99 7.63 -19.84
N ALA A 126 -2.77 8.58 -19.35
CA ALA A 126 -2.51 9.24 -18.06
C ALA A 126 -2.58 8.29 -16.86
N LEU A 127 -3.40 7.20 -16.94
CA LEU A 127 -3.50 6.18 -15.90
C LEU A 127 -2.38 5.12 -15.98
N LEU A 128 -1.91 4.76 -17.20
CA LEU A 128 -1.15 3.54 -17.44
C LEU A 128 0.26 3.76 -18.03
N VAL A 129 0.58 4.98 -18.50
CA VAL A 129 1.85 5.29 -19.20
C VAL A 129 2.60 6.45 -18.58
N ASP A 130 1.91 7.55 -18.29
CA ASP A 130 2.54 8.77 -17.78
C ASP A 130 2.78 8.66 -16.26
N GLU A 131 3.99 8.27 -15.89
CA GLU A 131 4.38 8.09 -14.48
C GLU A 131 4.38 9.39 -13.65
N ASP A 132 4.34 10.56 -14.27
CA ASP A 132 4.23 11.85 -13.60
C ASP A 132 2.79 12.36 -13.52
N SER A 133 1.86 11.70 -14.21
CA SER A 133 0.43 12.01 -14.12
C SER A 133 -0.10 11.75 -12.71
N PRO A 134 -0.83 12.70 -12.10
CA PRO A 134 -1.46 12.48 -10.79
C PRO A 134 -2.50 11.34 -10.79
N ALA A 135 -2.89 10.86 -11.96
CA ALA A 135 -3.81 9.74 -12.14
C ALA A 135 -3.12 8.39 -12.35
N TYR A 136 -1.78 8.34 -12.43
CA TYR A 136 -1.04 7.10 -12.66
C TYR A 136 -1.22 6.08 -11.53
N VAL A 137 -1.59 4.84 -11.89
CA VAL A 137 -2.00 3.82 -10.89
C VAL A 137 -1.31 2.47 -11.04
N VAL A 138 -0.41 2.29 -12.01
CA VAL A 138 0.22 0.97 -12.29
C VAL A 138 0.96 0.42 -11.07
N GLY A 139 1.57 1.30 -10.26
CA GLY A 139 2.19 0.92 -9.00
C GLY A 139 1.23 0.20 -8.04
N GLY A 140 -0.04 0.59 -8.01
CA GLY A 140 -1.08 -0.09 -7.21
C GLY A 140 -1.33 -1.52 -7.67
N PHE A 141 -1.35 -1.77 -8.98
CA PHE A 141 -1.44 -3.14 -9.53
C PHE A 141 -0.20 -3.96 -9.16
N GLN A 142 0.99 -3.34 -9.17
CA GLN A 142 2.25 -3.99 -8.78
C GLN A 142 2.22 -4.39 -7.30
N ASN A 143 1.75 -3.50 -6.41
CA ASN A 143 1.56 -3.79 -4.99
C ASN A 143 0.59 -4.95 -4.75
N MET A 144 -0.57 -4.95 -5.41
CA MET A 144 -1.53 -6.02 -5.24
C MET A 144 -1.00 -7.36 -5.73
N SER A 145 -0.28 -7.37 -6.85
CA SER A 145 0.40 -8.58 -7.35
C SER A 145 1.47 -9.10 -6.38
N ALA A 146 2.22 -8.20 -5.74
CA ALA A 146 3.21 -8.56 -4.72
C ALA A 146 2.54 -9.09 -3.44
N ALA A 147 1.48 -8.42 -2.98
CA ALA A 147 0.75 -8.75 -1.76
C ALA A 147 0.18 -10.17 -1.76
N VAL A 148 -0.46 -10.58 -2.87
CA VAL A 148 -1.08 -11.93 -2.96
C VAL A 148 -0.06 -13.07 -2.90
N ARG A 149 1.23 -12.81 -3.15
CA ARG A 149 2.30 -13.81 -2.99
C ARG A 149 2.55 -14.20 -1.52
N SER A 150 2.08 -13.38 -0.59
CA SER A 150 2.20 -13.62 0.86
C SER A 150 0.99 -14.38 1.45
N LEU A 151 0.03 -14.85 0.63
CA LEU A 151 -1.23 -15.43 1.09
C LEU A 151 -1.05 -16.61 2.07
N ASP A 152 -0.12 -17.53 1.79
CA ASP A 152 0.14 -18.68 2.68
C ASP A 152 0.66 -18.21 4.04
N ARG A 153 1.55 -17.23 4.05
CA ARG A 153 2.09 -16.63 5.27
C ARG A 153 1.00 -15.91 6.07
N LEU A 154 0.15 -15.14 5.40
CA LEU A 154 -1.00 -14.48 6.03
C LEU A 154 -1.99 -15.49 6.60
N THR A 155 -2.21 -16.62 5.92
CA THR A 155 -3.03 -17.70 6.46
C THR A 155 -2.51 -18.20 7.80
N GLN A 156 -1.18 -18.27 8.00
CA GLN A 156 -0.59 -18.59 9.30
C GLN A 156 -0.71 -17.41 10.28
N ALA A 157 -0.50 -16.17 9.81
CA ALA A 157 -0.66 -14.97 10.64
C ALA A 157 -2.07 -14.89 11.27
N PHE A 158 -3.11 -15.18 10.51
CA PHE A 158 -4.49 -15.25 11.04
C PHE A 158 -4.69 -16.31 12.14
N ARG A 159 -3.89 -17.38 12.14
CA ARG A 159 -3.97 -18.44 13.15
C ARG A 159 -3.15 -18.13 14.40
N THR A 160 -2.06 -17.41 14.25
CA THR A 160 -1.04 -17.24 15.29
C THR A 160 -0.95 -15.83 15.86
N GLY A 161 -1.48 -14.82 15.15
CA GLY A 161 -1.27 -13.41 15.46
C GLY A 161 0.13 -12.90 15.08
N ALA A 162 0.97 -13.70 14.42
CA ALA A 162 2.32 -13.28 14.03
C ALA A 162 2.29 -12.21 12.94
N GLY A 163 3.23 -11.27 12.99
CA GLY A 163 3.44 -10.27 11.95
C GLY A 163 4.33 -10.75 10.81
N MET A 164 4.51 -9.86 9.85
CA MET A 164 5.44 -9.98 8.73
C MET A 164 6.03 -8.60 8.45
N GLY A 165 7.34 -8.44 8.67
CA GLY A 165 8.00 -7.15 8.48
C GLY A 165 7.94 -6.67 7.03
N TRP A 166 7.94 -5.35 6.85
CA TRP A 166 7.96 -4.73 5.52
C TRP A 166 9.04 -5.33 4.61
N HIS A 167 10.26 -5.50 5.13
CA HIS A 167 11.40 -6.07 4.40
C HIS A 167 11.23 -7.52 3.93
N GLU A 168 10.21 -8.22 4.39
CA GLU A 168 9.93 -9.61 4.06
C GLU A 168 8.96 -9.76 2.87
N HIS A 169 8.43 -8.64 2.36
CA HIS A 169 7.61 -8.63 1.16
C HIS A 169 8.44 -8.87 -0.10
N HIS A 170 7.73 -9.25 -1.18
CA HIS A 170 8.36 -9.38 -2.50
C HIS A 170 8.92 -8.02 -2.96
N PRO A 171 10.09 -7.96 -3.67
CA PRO A 171 10.69 -6.71 -4.14
C PRO A 171 9.75 -5.80 -4.93
N ASP A 172 8.83 -6.36 -5.72
CA ASP A 172 7.80 -5.59 -6.44
C ASP A 172 6.93 -4.71 -5.51
N MET A 173 6.87 -5.04 -4.19
CA MET A 173 6.14 -4.22 -3.21
C MET A 173 6.78 -2.85 -3.03
N PHE A 174 8.10 -2.79 -2.90
CA PHE A 174 8.82 -1.55 -2.62
C PHE A 174 8.78 -0.61 -3.82
N GLU A 175 9.03 -1.14 -5.01
CA GLU A 175 8.94 -0.39 -6.26
C GLU A 175 7.51 0.05 -6.56
N GLY A 176 6.55 -0.87 -6.42
CA GLY A 176 5.14 -0.58 -6.63
C GLY A 176 4.62 0.51 -5.69
N THR A 177 5.09 0.54 -4.43
CA THR A 177 4.73 1.58 -3.46
C THR A 177 5.25 2.95 -3.90
N GLU A 178 6.51 3.05 -4.32
CA GLU A 178 7.02 4.31 -4.87
C GLU A 178 6.23 4.74 -6.12
N ARG A 179 6.01 3.83 -7.07
CA ARG A 179 5.26 4.11 -8.30
C ARG A 179 3.80 4.52 -8.05
N PHE A 180 3.20 4.04 -6.96
CA PHE A 180 1.82 4.36 -6.60
C PHE A 180 1.70 5.74 -5.93
N PHE A 181 2.59 6.05 -4.97
CA PHE A 181 2.48 7.29 -4.19
C PHE A 181 3.20 8.49 -4.82
N ARG A 182 4.30 8.27 -5.54
CA ARG A 182 5.10 9.34 -6.15
C ARG A 182 4.28 10.33 -6.99
N PRO A 183 3.35 9.93 -7.88
CA PRO A 183 2.54 10.85 -8.67
C PRO A 183 1.72 11.81 -7.78
N GLY A 184 1.13 11.28 -6.70
CA GLY A 184 0.42 12.07 -5.71
C GLY A 184 1.32 13.09 -5.00
N TYR A 185 2.55 12.70 -4.65
CA TYR A 185 3.54 13.59 -4.04
C TYR A 185 3.98 14.68 -5.02
N LEU A 186 4.26 14.35 -6.28
CA LEU A 186 4.59 15.33 -7.32
C LEU A 186 3.50 16.38 -7.49
N ALA A 187 2.26 15.95 -7.52
CA ALA A 187 1.12 16.84 -7.73
C ALA A 187 0.81 17.73 -6.53
N ASN A 188 0.99 17.22 -5.30
CA ASN A 188 0.38 17.84 -4.13
C ASN A 188 1.37 18.31 -3.06
N LEU A 189 2.54 17.68 -2.91
CA LEU A 189 3.45 17.91 -1.77
C LEU A 189 3.86 19.37 -1.65
N THR A 190 4.33 19.96 -2.73
CA THR A 190 4.84 21.34 -2.72
C THR A 190 3.80 22.39 -3.11
N SER A 191 2.71 21.99 -3.77
CA SER A 191 1.66 22.89 -4.26
C SER A 191 0.49 23.03 -3.28
N LEU A 192 0.23 22.04 -2.44
CA LEU A 192 -0.94 22.01 -1.56
C LEU A 192 -0.58 21.68 -0.12
N TRP A 193 0.22 20.63 0.14
CA TRP A 193 0.42 20.13 1.50
C TRP A 193 1.36 21.02 2.31
N ILE A 194 2.51 21.39 1.76
CA ILE A 194 3.45 22.31 2.43
C ILE A 194 2.81 23.68 2.70
N PRO A 195 2.14 24.33 1.73
CA PRO A 195 1.47 25.61 1.99
C PRO A 195 0.37 25.57 3.07
N ALA A 196 -0.22 24.38 3.31
CA ALA A 196 -1.23 24.21 4.38
C ALA A 196 -0.63 24.23 5.80
N LEU A 197 0.69 24.06 5.92
CA LEU A 197 1.45 24.16 7.17
C LEU A 197 2.04 25.58 7.28
N THR A 198 1.32 26.44 7.97
CA THR A 198 1.62 27.89 8.00
C THR A 198 3.07 28.21 8.39
N GLY A 199 3.78 28.93 7.54
CA GLY A 199 5.16 29.37 7.75
C GLY A 199 6.24 28.34 7.35
N LEU A 200 5.84 27.11 7.00
CA LEU A 200 6.78 26.06 6.61
C LEU A 200 7.48 26.37 5.28
N GLU A 201 6.73 26.81 4.26
CA GLU A 201 7.29 27.07 2.93
C GLU A 201 8.39 28.13 3.00
N GLU A 202 8.15 29.24 3.70
CA GLU A 202 9.16 30.29 3.93
C GLU A 202 10.41 29.72 4.61
N ARG A 203 10.24 28.84 5.61
CA ARG A 203 11.36 28.19 6.30
C ARG A 203 12.19 27.34 5.34
N LEU A 204 11.54 26.55 4.48
CA LEU A 204 12.21 25.69 3.49
C LEU A 204 12.96 26.51 2.42
N GLU A 205 12.40 27.62 1.96
CA GLU A 205 13.02 28.50 0.98
C GLU A 205 14.30 29.18 1.52
N HIS A 206 14.32 29.56 2.81
CA HIS A 206 15.46 30.13 3.45
C HIS A 206 16.55 29.12 3.87
N GLY A 207 16.21 27.82 3.77
CA GLY A 207 17.09 26.73 4.15
C GLY A 207 16.70 26.11 5.49
N ALA A 208 16.53 24.79 5.47
CA ALA A 208 16.12 23.99 6.61
C ALA A 208 16.89 22.66 6.68
N ARG A 209 16.91 22.05 7.86
CA ARG A 209 17.31 20.65 8.02
C ARG A 209 16.05 19.80 8.09
N VAL A 210 15.92 18.86 7.16
CA VAL A 210 14.74 18.01 7.04
C VAL A 210 15.10 16.54 7.23
N ALA A 211 14.28 15.82 7.99
CA ALA A 211 14.32 14.36 8.03
C ALA A 211 13.05 13.80 7.38
N ASP A 212 13.22 12.82 6.51
CA ASP A 212 12.15 12.06 5.88
C ASP A 212 12.18 10.63 6.44
N VAL A 213 11.25 10.32 7.33
CA VAL A 213 11.23 9.09 8.13
C VAL A 213 10.36 8.04 7.45
N GLY A 214 10.90 6.84 7.22
CA GLY A 214 10.27 5.82 6.39
C GLY A 214 10.31 6.20 4.91
N CYS A 215 11.45 6.76 4.47
CA CYS A 215 11.58 7.37 3.12
C CYS A 215 11.52 6.36 1.96
N GLY A 216 11.56 5.05 2.23
CA GLY A 216 11.55 4.01 1.20
C GLY A 216 12.63 4.24 0.14
N LEU A 217 12.25 4.33 -1.12
CA LEU A 217 13.14 4.60 -2.26
C LEU A 217 13.45 6.10 -2.45
N GLY A 218 13.05 6.98 -1.52
CA GLY A 218 13.42 8.39 -1.45
C GLY A 218 12.68 9.31 -2.42
N ALA A 219 11.47 8.98 -2.87
CA ALA A 219 10.72 9.82 -3.80
C ALA A 219 10.36 11.18 -3.19
N SER A 220 9.73 11.20 -2.02
CA SER A 220 9.38 12.41 -1.26
C SER A 220 10.62 13.25 -0.94
N THR A 221 11.70 12.61 -0.46
CA THR A 221 12.97 13.27 -0.15
C THR A 221 13.55 13.99 -1.37
N ARG A 222 13.55 13.36 -2.55
CA ARG A 222 14.05 13.96 -3.79
C ARG A 222 13.17 15.10 -4.28
N ILE A 223 11.84 14.96 -4.24
CA ILE A 223 10.89 16.03 -4.61
C ILE A 223 11.10 17.28 -3.74
N LEU A 224 11.22 17.10 -2.41
CA LEU A 224 11.53 18.20 -1.50
C LEU A 224 12.88 18.85 -1.82
N ALA A 225 13.89 18.04 -2.08
CA ALA A 225 15.21 18.51 -2.42
C ALA A 225 15.22 19.32 -3.72
N GLU A 226 14.55 18.88 -4.76
CA GLU A 226 14.47 19.58 -6.03
C GLU A 226 13.77 20.94 -5.89
N ARG A 227 12.68 20.99 -5.14
CA ARG A 227 11.89 22.23 -4.94
C ARG A 227 12.57 23.24 -4.03
N TYR A 228 13.33 22.80 -3.00
CA TYR A 228 13.95 23.66 -2.00
C TYR A 228 15.47 23.52 -1.97
N PRO A 229 16.20 24.20 -2.89
CA PRO A 229 17.64 23.99 -3.09
C PRO A 229 18.51 24.43 -1.92
N SER A 230 18.01 25.30 -1.03
CA SER A 230 18.74 25.75 0.17
C SER A 230 18.64 24.78 1.35
N THR A 231 17.80 23.73 1.24
CA THR A 231 17.48 22.79 2.29
C THR A 231 18.39 21.56 2.21
N THR A 232 18.81 21.04 3.36
CA THR A 232 19.51 19.75 3.49
C THR A 232 18.56 18.67 4.00
N LEU A 233 18.63 17.47 3.43
CA LEU A 233 17.71 16.40 3.76
C LEU A 233 18.45 15.12 4.14
N VAL A 234 17.88 14.40 5.11
CA VAL A 234 18.22 13.02 5.39
C VAL A 234 16.95 12.15 5.25
N GLY A 235 16.99 11.15 4.38
CA GLY A 235 15.98 10.10 4.36
C GLY A 235 16.43 8.95 5.26
N ILE A 236 15.56 8.44 6.10
CA ILE A 236 15.84 7.26 6.91
C ILE A 236 14.80 6.17 6.66
N ASP A 237 15.26 4.94 6.54
CA ASP A 237 14.43 3.75 6.46
C ASP A 237 15.21 2.57 7.06
N TYR A 238 14.52 1.63 7.69
CA TYR A 238 15.19 0.45 8.23
C TYR A 238 15.50 -0.59 7.15
N HIS A 239 14.87 -0.51 5.97
CA HIS A 239 15.06 -1.44 4.87
C HIS A 239 16.29 -1.06 4.04
N GLU A 240 17.40 -1.75 4.27
CA GLU A 240 18.69 -1.47 3.64
C GLU A 240 18.63 -1.44 2.10
N ALA A 241 17.92 -2.39 1.49
CA ALA A 241 17.80 -2.44 0.04
C ALA A 241 17.10 -1.19 -0.55
N SER A 242 16.08 -0.66 0.13
CA SER A 242 15.43 0.60 -0.24
C SER A 242 16.40 1.78 -0.14
N ILE A 243 17.19 1.85 0.92
CA ILE A 243 18.19 2.92 1.11
C ILE A 243 19.29 2.88 0.04
N LEU A 244 19.74 1.70 -0.37
CA LEU A 244 20.71 1.58 -1.47
C LEU A 244 20.15 2.15 -2.76
N LEU A 245 18.93 1.80 -3.13
CA LEU A 245 18.24 2.33 -4.32
C LEU A 245 17.97 3.84 -4.19
N ALA A 246 17.58 4.33 -3.03
CA ALA A 246 17.39 5.76 -2.80
C ALA A 246 18.67 6.57 -3.03
N ARG A 247 19.82 6.06 -2.58
CA ARG A 247 21.14 6.66 -2.84
C ARG A 247 21.48 6.70 -4.33
N GLU A 248 21.25 5.60 -5.05
CA GLU A 248 21.46 5.52 -6.49
C GLU A 248 20.61 6.55 -7.25
N LYS A 249 19.31 6.62 -6.92
CA LYS A 249 18.37 7.57 -7.53
C LYS A 249 18.75 9.03 -7.25
N ALA A 250 19.19 9.35 -6.02
CA ALA A 250 19.66 10.69 -5.69
C ALA A 250 20.97 11.05 -6.38
N ALA A 251 21.88 10.09 -6.55
CA ALA A 251 23.11 10.29 -7.31
C ALA A 251 22.84 10.56 -8.79
N ALA A 252 21.90 9.82 -9.39
CA ALA A 252 21.49 10.00 -10.78
C ALA A 252 20.91 11.40 -11.06
N THR A 253 20.28 12.02 -10.06
CA THR A 253 19.71 13.38 -10.17
C THR A 253 20.64 14.49 -9.63
N GLY A 254 21.89 14.14 -9.25
CA GLY A 254 22.88 15.11 -8.77
C GLY A 254 22.61 15.68 -7.36
N LEU A 255 21.73 15.05 -6.58
CA LEU A 255 21.31 15.55 -5.27
C LEU A 255 22.20 15.11 -4.10
N SER A 256 23.18 14.23 -4.31
CA SER A 256 24.00 13.62 -3.25
C SER A 256 24.81 14.62 -2.41
N HIS A 257 24.97 15.86 -2.86
CA HIS A 257 25.70 16.90 -2.11
C HIS A 257 24.89 17.50 -0.95
N ARG A 258 23.57 17.29 -0.89
CA ARG A 258 22.68 17.85 0.14
C ARG A 258 21.56 16.88 0.57
N VAL A 259 21.50 15.70 -0.03
CA VAL A 259 20.57 14.61 0.34
C VAL A 259 21.41 13.40 0.75
N THR A 260 21.17 12.91 1.93
CA THR A 260 21.76 11.68 2.45
C THR A 260 20.68 10.66 2.80
N PHE A 261 21.04 9.38 2.80
CA PHE A 261 20.10 8.32 3.20
C PHE A 261 20.78 7.38 4.19
N GLU A 262 20.08 7.05 5.27
CA GLU A 262 20.60 6.26 6.38
C GLU A 262 19.70 5.05 6.68
N VAL A 263 20.33 3.91 6.96
CA VAL A 263 19.61 2.70 7.41
C VAL A 263 19.37 2.83 8.90
N ALA A 264 18.15 3.19 9.30
CA ALA A 264 17.77 3.31 10.71
C ALA A 264 16.27 3.14 10.89
N GLY A 265 15.84 2.59 12.02
CA GLY A 265 14.44 2.59 12.42
C GLY A 265 14.00 3.98 12.91
N ALA A 266 12.74 4.30 12.72
CA ALA A 266 12.14 5.59 13.08
C ALA A 266 12.37 5.97 14.56
N GLN A 267 12.30 4.98 15.47
CA GLN A 267 12.54 5.16 16.91
C GLN A 267 13.99 5.54 17.25
N ASN A 268 14.91 5.42 16.30
CA ASN A 268 16.33 5.77 16.44
C ASN A 268 16.67 7.15 15.82
N LEU A 269 15.66 7.90 15.36
CA LEU A 269 15.88 9.24 14.84
C LEU A 269 16.54 10.12 15.89
N THR A 270 17.66 10.74 15.52
CA THR A 270 18.38 11.71 16.35
C THR A 270 18.76 12.90 15.51
N GLY A 271 18.82 14.08 16.11
CA GLY A 271 19.21 15.29 15.40
C GLY A 271 18.51 16.53 15.95
N ASP A 272 18.49 17.55 15.11
CA ASP A 272 17.90 18.86 15.40
C ASP A 272 17.35 19.40 14.08
N TYR A 273 16.08 19.00 13.79
CA TYR A 273 15.43 19.25 12.51
C TYR A 273 14.43 20.41 12.60
N ASP A 274 14.35 21.17 11.53
CA ASP A 274 13.33 22.19 11.33
C ASP A 274 12.01 21.57 10.87
N PHE A 275 12.10 20.48 10.12
CA PHE A 275 10.95 19.81 9.54
C PHE A 275 11.19 18.29 9.47
N VAL A 276 10.20 17.52 9.89
CA VAL A 276 10.21 16.06 9.77
C VAL A 276 8.97 15.61 9.01
N THR A 277 9.16 14.68 8.09
CA THR A 277 8.09 14.08 7.32
C THR A 277 7.96 12.58 7.58
N LEU A 278 6.73 12.07 7.55
CA LEU A 278 6.39 10.66 7.53
C LEU A 278 5.31 10.48 6.47
N PHE A 279 5.60 9.69 5.44
CA PHE A 279 4.67 9.47 4.33
C PHE A 279 4.21 8.01 4.31
N ASP A 280 2.93 7.80 4.62
CA ASP A 280 2.25 6.50 4.53
C ASP A 280 3.02 5.35 5.22
N CYS A 281 3.63 5.62 6.38
CA CYS A 281 4.51 4.67 7.05
C CYS A 281 4.29 4.50 8.55
N LEU A 282 3.71 5.48 9.26
CA LEU A 282 3.53 5.40 10.71
C LEU A 282 2.63 4.23 11.11
N HIS A 283 1.57 4.00 10.35
CA HIS A 283 0.61 2.94 10.59
C HIS A 283 1.17 1.52 10.39
N ASP A 284 2.31 1.41 9.71
CA ASP A 284 3.03 0.16 9.45
C ASP A 284 4.07 -0.17 10.54
N MET A 285 4.36 0.79 11.42
CA MET A 285 5.41 0.63 12.43
C MET A 285 4.92 -0.22 13.60
N PRO A 286 5.74 -1.14 14.13
CA PRO A 286 5.40 -1.94 15.30
C PRO A 286 5.18 -1.09 16.57
N ASP A 287 5.94 0.01 16.71
CA ASP A 287 5.82 0.98 17.80
C ASP A 287 5.70 2.41 17.25
N PRO A 288 4.50 2.80 16.80
CA PRO A 288 4.26 4.14 16.27
C PRO A 288 4.40 5.24 17.34
N LEU A 289 4.18 4.91 18.63
CA LEU A 289 4.38 5.87 19.70
C LEU A 289 5.87 6.20 19.91
N ALA A 290 6.72 5.18 20.00
CA ALA A 290 8.17 5.41 20.13
C ALA A 290 8.73 6.13 18.90
N ALA A 291 8.23 5.85 17.71
CA ALA A 291 8.60 6.58 16.49
C ALA A 291 8.26 8.07 16.60
N LEU A 292 7.02 8.40 16.97
CA LEU A 292 6.60 9.81 17.14
C LEU A 292 7.33 10.51 18.31
N GLN A 293 7.66 9.80 19.39
CA GLN A 293 8.46 10.35 20.49
C GLN A 293 9.88 10.68 20.04
N ALA A 294 10.54 9.83 19.24
CA ALA A 294 11.85 10.10 18.67
C ALA A 294 11.80 11.29 17.71
N VAL A 295 10.76 11.37 16.87
CA VAL A 295 10.52 12.54 15.99
C VAL A 295 10.36 13.80 16.83
N ARG A 296 9.55 13.78 17.90
CA ARG A 296 9.36 14.95 18.78
C ARG A 296 10.67 15.39 19.45
N ALA A 297 11.47 14.42 19.91
CA ALA A 297 12.77 14.70 20.55
C ALA A 297 13.82 15.25 19.60
N SER A 298 13.71 14.95 18.29
CA SER A 298 14.63 15.40 17.25
C SER A 298 14.17 16.68 16.53
N LEU A 299 13.02 17.23 16.92
CA LEU A 299 12.42 18.41 16.31
C LEU A 299 12.75 19.66 17.14
N ARG A 300 13.10 20.74 16.48
CA ARG A 300 13.27 22.07 17.11
C ARG A 300 11.97 22.56 17.73
N ASP A 301 12.07 23.45 18.71
CA ASP A 301 10.89 23.96 19.44
C ASP A 301 9.91 24.73 18.54
N ASP A 302 10.36 25.28 17.43
CA ASP A 302 9.55 25.94 16.40
C ASP A 302 9.35 25.07 15.13
N GLY A 303 9.78 23.81 15.15
CA GLY A 303 9.76 22.90 14.02
C GLY A 303 8.36 22.38 13.64
N TRP A 304 8.26 21.74 12.49
CA TRP A 304 7.04 21.14 11.93
C TRP A 304 7.20 19.64 11.72
N VAL A 305 6.12 18.90 11.92
CA VAL A 305 5.99 17.55 11.38
C VAL A 305 4.82 17.52 10.40
N MET A 306 5.06 16.97 9.24
CA MET A 306 4.02 16.55 8.29
C MET A 306 3.89 15.05 8.37
N LEU A 307 2.78 14.59 8.94
CA LEU A 307 2.40 13.18 8.94
C LEU A 307 1.34 12.99 7.87
N VAL A 308 1.64 12.15 6.88
CA VAL A 308 0.74 11.78 5.79
C VAL A 308 0.33 10.34 5.98
N GLU A 309 -0.98 10.10 6.05
CA GLU A 309 -1.56 8.77 6.26
C GLU A 309 -2.66 8.49 5.23
N PRO A 310 -2.96 7.24 4.90
CA PRO A 310 -4.08 6.90 4.04
C PRO A 310 -5.39 7.48 4.56
N VAL A 311 -6.25 7.92 3.62
CA VAL A 311 -7.56 8.46 3.98
C VAL A 311 -8.38 7.41 4.70
N SER A 312 -8.87 7.76 5.88
CA SER A 312 -9.74 6.95 6.70
C SER A 312 -10.67 7.84 7.52
N GLY A 313 -11.70 7.28 8.09
CA GLY A 313 -12.56 7.91 9.07
C GLY A 313 -12.47 7.21 10.41
N ASP A 314 -13.24 7.68 11.39
CA ASP A 314 -13.25 7.12 12.74
C ASP A 314 -14.32 6.04 12.92
N ALA A 315 -15.30 5.96 12.01
CA ALA A 315 -16.36 4.98 12.02
C ALA A 315 -16.18 3.92 10.92
N ILE A 316 -16.71 2.72 11.14
CA ILE A 316 -16.68 1.64 10.15
C ILE A 316 -17.36 2.06 8.85
N GLU A 317 -18.45 2.80 8.96
CA GLU A 317 -19.24 3.30 7.85
C GLU A 317 -18.41 4.19 6.90
N ASP A 318 -17.41 4.91 7.43
CA ASP A 318 -16.50 5.75 6.64
C ASP A 318 -15.59 4.93 5.71
N THR A 319 -15.40 3.65 6.00
CA THR A 319 -14.60 2.72 5.19
C THR A 319 -15.44 1.99 4.13
N LEU A 320 -16.79 2.03 4.23
CA LEU A 320 -17.67 1.29 3.31
C LEU A 320 -17.86 2.01 1.97
N ASN A 321 -16.76 2.25 1.27
CA ASN A 321 -16.70 2.88 -0.06
C ASN A 321 -15.54 2.27 -0.88
N PRO A 322 -15.42 2.57 -2.20
CA PRO A 322 -14.38 1.95 -3.03
C PRO A 322 -12.95 2.20 -2.57
N VAL A 323 -12.61 3.39 -2.07
CA VAL A 323 -11.27 3.73 -1.56
C VAL A 323 -11.00 3.01 -0.24
N GLY A 324 -11.98 3.03 0.68
CA GLY A 324 -11.91 2.30 1.94
C GLY A 324 -11.77 0.79 1.72
N ARG A 325 -12.48 0.22 0.74
CA ARG A 325 -12.32 -1.19 0.34
C ARG A 325 -10.89 -1.52 -0.08
N LEU A 326 -10.28 -0.65 -0.90
CA LEU A 326 -8.89 -0.80 -1.35
C LEU A 326 -7.93 -0.78 -0.16
N PHE A 327 -8.01 0.27 0.67
CA PHE A 327 -7.09 0.45 1.78
C PHE A 327 -7.30 -0.56 2.90
N ALA A 328 -8.54 -0.93 3.24
CA ALA A 328 -8.80 -1.98 4.22
C ALA A 328 -8.23 -3.33 3.77
N GLY A 329 -8.36 -3.66 2.47
CA GLY A 329 -7.73 -4.85 1.90
C GLY A 329 -6.20 -4.78 1.95
N ALA A 330 -5.61 -3.65 1.55
CA ALA A 330 -4.17 -3.42 1.65
C ALA A 330 -3.67 -3.53 3.10
N SER A 331 -4.43 -3.02 4.07
CA SER A 331 -4.10 -3.12 5.49
C SER A 331 -3.92 -4.57 5.94
N VAL A 332 -4.82 -5.46 5.53
CA VAL A 332 -4.73 -6.89 5.88
C VAL A 332 -3.47 -7.55 5.30
N PHE A 333 -3.11 -7.19 4.06
CA PHE A 333 -1.98 -7.82 3.38
C PHE A 333 -0.62 -7.23 3.75
N ILE A 334 -0.57 -5.93 4.09
CA ILE A 334 0.66 -5.15 4.18
C ILE A 334 0.81 -4.51 5.55
N CYS A 335 -0.09 -3.57 5.90
CA CYS A 335 0.11 -2.66 7.02
C CYS A 335 -0.01 -3.36 8.37
N LEU A 336 -1.08 -4.12 8.59
CA LEU A 336 -1.29 -4.84 9.83
C LEU A 336 -0.18 -5.87 10.12
N PRO A 337 0.23 -6.73 9.16
CA PRO A 337 1.36 -7.63 9.36
C PRO A 337 2.65 -6.90 9.70
N SER A 338 2.96 -5.77 9.05
CA SER A 338 4.14 -4.95 9.36
C SER A 338 4.08 -4.41 10.79
N GLY A 339 2.95 -3.83 11.18
CA GLY A 339 2.72 -3.30 12.54
C GLY A 339 2.73 -4.36 13.64
N LEU A 340 2.60 -5.64 13.30
CA LEU A 340 2.67 -6.78 14.22
C LEU A 340 4.00 -7.52 14.18
N SER A 341 4.99 -7.07 13.40
CA SER A 341 6.22 -7.81 13.10
C SER A 341 7.27 -7.79 14.20
N ALA A 342 7.19 -6.87 15.16
CA ALA A 342 8.10 -6.73 16.29
C ALA A 342 7.39 -6.13 17.50
N ASP A 343 7.96 -6.32 18.71
CA ASP A 343 7.43 -5.72 19.93
C ASP A 343 7.47 -4.17 19.86
N PRO A 344 6.45 -3.49 20.40
CA PRO A 344 5.28 -3.98 21.16
C PRO A 344 4.11 -4.49 20.29
N ALA A 345 4.28 -4.58 18.96
CA ALA A 345 3.32 -5.15 18.03
C ALA A 345 1.93 -4.47 18.11
N VAL A 346 1.91 -3.12 18.02
CA VAL A 346 0.68 -2.32 18.21
C VAL A 346 -0.34 -2.59 17.09
N GLY A 347 0.12 -2.84 15.86
CA GLY A 347 -0.75 -3.17 14.72
C GLY A 347 -1.77 -2.07 14.46
N LEU A 348 -1.31 -0.82 14.25
CA LEU A 348 -2.20 0.33 14.03
C LEU A 348 -3.09 0.14 12.80
N GLY A 349 -2.46 -0.27 11.67
CA GLY A 349 -3.13 -0.44 10.38
C GLY A 349 -3.52 0.89 9.74
N ASN A 350 -3.70 0.89 8.43
CA ASN A 350 -3.94 2.12 7.66
C ASN A 350 -5.38 2.69 7.79
N GLN A 351 -6.27 2.03 8.51
CA GLN A 351 -7.63 2.51 8.80
C GLN A 351 -7.79 2.93 10.27
N ALA A 352 -6.72 3.48 10.86
CA ALA A 352 -6.72 3.88 12.27
C ALA A 352 -7.66 5.06 12.60
N GLY A 353 -7.93 5.91 11.63
CA GLY A 353 -8.76 7.10 11.77
C GLY A 353 -8.04 8.32 12.37
N PRO A 354 -8.57 9.52 12.10
CA PRO A 354 -7.99 10.78 12.59
C PRO A 354 -7.92 10.88 14.10
N ALA A 355 -8.97 10.46 14.81
CA ALA A 355 -9.01 10.56 16.28
C ALA A 355 -7.88 9.77 16.94
N ARG A 356 -7.64 8.54 16.49
CA ARG A 356 -6.55 7.70 17.00
C ARG A 356 -5.17 8.25 16.65
N THR A 357 -4.99 8.72 15.42
CA THR A 357 -3.75 9.33 14.95
C THR A 357 -3.40 10.59 15.75
N LEU A 358 -4.34 11.50 15.95
CA LEU A 358 -4.14 12.72 16.74
C LEU A 358 -3.90 12.42 18.22
N ALA A 359 -4.61 11.43 18.79
CA ALA A 359 -4.37 11.00 20.18
C ALA A 359 -2.96 10.44 20.37
N LEU A 360 -2.46 9.67 19.40
CA LEU A 360 -1.09 9.14 19.40
C LEU A 360 -0.05 10.27 19.36
N ALA A 361 -0.26 11.28 18.51
CA ALA A 361 0.60 12.45 18.45
C ALA A 361 0.64 13.22 19.79
N GLN A 362 -0.50 13.40 20.45
CA GLN A 362 -0.56 14.03 21.79
C GLN A 362 0.19 13.20 22.83
N GLN A 363 0.03 11.88 22.84
CA GLN A 363 0.77 10.96 23.73
C GLN A 363 2.27 11.03 23.50
N ALA A 364 2.71 11.28 22.25
CA ALA A 364 4.11 11.47 21.90
C ALA A 364 4.69 12.83 22.33
N GLY A 365 3.87 13.75 22.87
CA GLY A 365 4.29 15.04 23.41
C GLY A 365 4.17 16.21 22.44
N PHE A 366 3.43 16.08 21.34
CA PHE A 366 3.08 17.20 20.49
C PHE A 366 1.98 18.04 21.12
N SER A 367 2.23 19.33 21.34
CA SER A 367 1.28 20.24 21.99
C SER A 367 0.15 20.69 21.07
N ARG A 368 0.37 20.66 19.76
CA ARG A 368 -0.58 21.00 18.70
C ARG A 368 -0.54 19.93 17.63
N ALA A 369 -1.69 19.34 17.39
CA ALA A 369 -1.89 18.35 16.34
C ALA A 369 -3.24 18.60 15.67
N ARG A 370 -3.27 18.67 14.35
CA ARG A 370 -4.50 18.89 13.58
C ARG A 370 -4.43 18.22 12.21
N GLU A 371 -5.59 17.90 11.68
CA GLU A 371 -5.72 17.64 10.26
C GLU A 371 -5.51 18.98 9.50
N ALA A 372 -4.57 19.01 8.58
CA ALA A 372 -4.26 20.18 7.78
C ALA A 372 -4.93 20.13 6.41
N VAL A 373 -4.90 18.97 5.75
CA VAL A 373 -5.51 18.73 4.44
C VAL A 373 -6.11 17.33 4.42
N ARG A 374 -7.24 17.18 3.75
CA ARG A 374 -7.81 15.89 3.36
C ARG A 374 -7.86 15.80 1.84
N ALA A 375 -7.13 14.85 1.29
CA ALA A 375 -7.06 14.54 -0.12
C ALA A 375 -7.83 13.24 -0.43
N PRO A 376 -8.05 12.88 -1.70
CA PRO A 376 -8.79 11.67 -2.06
C PRO A 376 -8.19 10.37 -1.52
N PHE A 377 -6.86 10.29 -1.38
CA PHE A 377 -6.15 9.10 -0.92
C PHE A 377 -5.43 9.28 0.42
N ASN A 378 -5.18 10.53 0.85
CA ASN A 378 -4.38 10.82 2.04
C ASN A 378 -5.06 11.86 2.96
N VAL A 379 -4.76 11.74 4.26
CA VAL A 379 -4.95 12.79 5.25
C VAL A 379 -3.58 13.30 5.69
N ILE A 380 -3.42 14.61 5.67
CA ILE A 380 -2.19 15.29 6.05
C ILE A 380 -2.40 15.95 7.41
N TYR A 381 -1.57 15.55 8.37
CA TYR A 381 -1.59 16.11 9.71
C TYR A 381 -0.40 17.04 9.91
N GLU A 382 -0.64 18.19 10.55
CA GLU A 382 0.39 19.06 11.11
C GLU A 382 0.55 18.74 12.59
N LEU A 383 1.80 18.42 13.00
CA LEU A 383 2.14 18.27 14.41
C LEU A 383 3.20 19.31 14.77
N ARG A 384 3.06 19.92 15.95
CA ARG A 384 3.98 20.95 16.47
C ARG A 384 4.36 20.62 17.90
N PRO A 385 5.59 21.00 18.31
CA PRO A 385 6.08 20.83 19.67
C PRO A 385 5.17 21.39 20.76
#